data_df16d27aef757385ed7242dbb55697a1
#
_entry.id   df16d27aef757385ed7242dbb55697a1
#
_cell.length_a   1.000
_cell.length_b   1.000
_cell.length_c   1.000
_cell.angle_alpha   90.00
_cell.angle_beta   90.00
_cell.angle_gamma   90.00
#
_symmetry.space_group_name_H-M   'P 1'
#
loop_
_entity.id
_entity.type
_entity.pdbx_description
1 polymer ?
#
loop_
_entity_poly.entity_id
_entity_poly.type
_entity_poly.pdbx_seq_one_letter_code
_entity_poly.pdbx_strand_id
1 'polypeptide(L)'
;MLDAMLSGLSGLVAGFTHLHWSNLVMMCIGGILLYLGIKKDFEPLLLVPIGFGCIMVNIPLADLMEKGGFLRTIYDFGVITELFPLLIFIGIGAMTDFGPVLENPYTFILGAAGQFGIFLTLLLALALGFPYKDAVTIGIIGACDGPTVIYVASQYAQHLLGPVTVAAYSYMSLVPVLQPPIMRMLTTQKEREVVMKTHQKTVSKTTKLLFPIVITIIGGLIAPHGLPLLATIMLGNFMKESGAVARLTKASENEIANIVTLLLAISIGATMSGPVFVKPTTIIILALGLLAICLDTVCGVLFGKVLYFVTGGKINPLIGAAGISAFPMSARVVQREGQKYNKKSYLLMHAMGANAGGQVGSVMAAAVMLSVLKGMGII
;
A
#
# COMPACT_ATOMS: atom_id res chain seq x y z
N MET A 1 -20.29 -37.26 38.39
CA MET A 1 -20.34 -37.60 36.96
C MET A 1 -21.35 -36.73 36.21
N LEU A 2 -22.55 -36.54 36.69
CA LEU A 2 -23.57 -35.66 36.09
C LEU A 2 -23.11 -34.19 36.06
N ASP A 3 -22.54 -33.67 37.14
CA ASP A 3 -22.03 -32.30 37.24
C ASP A 3 -20.83 -32.07 36.31
N ALA A 4 -19.95 -33.06 36.12
CA ALA A 4 -18.86 -33.00 35.17
C ALA A 4 -19.35 -33.03 33.69
N MET A 5 -20.45 -33.76 33.43
CA MET A 5 -21.10 -33.73 32.09
C MET A 5 -21.82 -32.41 31.86
N LEU A 6 -22.49 -31.88 32.87
CA LEU A 6 -23.16 -30.57 32.77
C LEU A 6 -22.16 -29.44 32.59
N SER A 7 -21.02 -29.45 33.29
CA SER A 7 -19.92 -28.48 33.08
C SER A 7 -19.25 -28.66 31.73
N GLY A 8 -19.12 -29.88 31.21
CA GLY A 8 -18.65 -30.13 29.85
C GLY A 8 -19.60 -29.59 28.77
N LEU A 9 -20.91 -29.78 28.95
CA LEU A 9 -21.94 -29.26 28.07
C LEU A 9 -22.02 -27.72 28.09
N SER A 10 -21.88 -27.11 29.28
CA SER A 10 -21.83 -25.66 29.42
C SER A 10 -20.60 -25.06 28.69
N GLY A 11 -19.47 -25.78 28.67
CA GLY A 11 -18.28 -25.42 27.92
C GLY A 11 -18.51 -25.36 26.39
N LEU A 12 -19.34 -26.28 25.86
CA LEU A 12 -19.67 -26.29 24.42
C LEU A 12 -20.50 -25.07 23.99
N VAL A 13 -21.25 -24.47 24.91
CA VAL A 13 -22.12 -23.30 24.64
C VAL A 13 -21.44 -22.00 25.06
N ALA A 14 -20.33 -22.09 25.78
CA ALA A 14 -19.61 -20.93 26.33
C ALA A 14 -19.24 -19.86 25.26
N GLY A 15 -18.87 -20.30 24.06
CA GLY A 15 -18.59 -19.38 22.96
C GLY A 15 -19.79 -18.49 22.58
N PHE A 16 -21.01 -19.03 22.64
CA PHE A 16 -22.23 -18.25 22.35
C PHE A 16 -22.59 -17.29 23.48
N THR A 17 -22.36 -17.69 24.75
CA THR A 17 -22.68 -16.83 25.91
C THR A 17 -21.71 -15.67 26.08
N HIS A 18 -20.49 -15.78 25.55
CA HIS A 18 -19.49 -14.72 25.56
C HIS A 18 -19.48 -13.87 24.27
N LEU A 19 -20.42 -14.08 23.36
CA LEU A 19 -20.53 -13.34 22.11
C LEU A 19 -21.09 -11.93 22.33
N HIS A 20 -20.23 -10.92 22.20
CA HIS A 20 -20.62 -9.51 22.28
C HIS A 20 -21.08 -8.99 20.91
N TRP A 21 -21.91 -7.94 20.91
CA TRP A 21 -22.37 -7.29 19.68
C TRP A 21 -21.20 -6.81 18.79
N SER A 22 -20.11 -6.32 19.39
CA SER A 22 -18.91 -5.89 18.66
C SER A 22 -18.26 -7.02 17.87
N ASN A 23 -18.27 -8.25 18.41
CA ASN A 23 -17.76 -9.43 17.69
C ASN A 23 -18.61 -9.72 16.45
N LEU A 24 -19.96 -9.65 16.60
CA LEU A 24 -20.89 -9.85 15.47
C LEU A 24 -20.66 -8.80 14.37
N VAL A 25 -20.53 -7.54 14.76
CA VAL A 25 -20.23 -6.45 13.80
C VAL A 25 -18.94 -6.73 13.04
N MET A 26 -17.88 -7.15 13.75
CA MET A 26 -16.59 -7.45 13.10
C MET A 26 -16.64 -8.72 12.26
N MET A 27 -17.38 -9.75 12.65
CA MET A 27 -17.62 -10.92 11.79
C MET A 27 -18.38 -10.52 10.50
N CYS A 28 -19.36 -9.61 10.59
CA CYS A 28 -20.02 -9.06 9.42
C CYS A 28 -19.06 -8.25 8.54
N ILE A 29 -18.19 -7.42 9.13
CA ILE A 29 -17.13 -6.70 8.39
C ILE A 29 -16.20 -7.70 7.70
N GLY A 30 -15.76 -8.75 8.39
CA GLY A 30 -14.98 -9.83 7.79
C GLY A 30 -15.70 -10.48 6.60
N GLY A 31 -17.01 -10.75 6.74
CA GLY A 31 -17.86 -11.25 5.65
C GLY A 31 -17.96 -10.28 4.47
N ILE A 32 -18.03 -8.97 4.73
CA ILE A 32 -18.01 -7.94 3.68
C ILE A 32 -16.66 -7.94 2.94
N LEU A 33 -15.53 -8.03 3.67
CA LEU A 33 -14.20 -8.12 3.04
C LEU A 33 -14.07 -9.36 2.16
N LEU A 34 -14.57 -10.52 2.61
CA LEU A 34 -14.64 -11.74 1.80
C LEU A 34 -15.49 -11.52 0.53
N TYR A 35 -16.67 -10.91 0.67
CA TYR A 35 -17.53 -10.62 -0.47
C TYR A 35 -16.85 -9.68 -1.48
N LEU A 36 -16.18 -8.62 -1.01
CA LEU A 36 -15.45 -7.68 -1.86
C LEU A 36 -14.30 -8.37 -2.59
N GLY A 37 -13.53 -9.20 -1.90
CA GLY A 37 -12.44 -9.97 -2.51
C GLY A 37 -12.94 -10.99 -3.54
N ILE A 38 -13.99 -11.76 -3.22
CA ILE A 38 -14.44 -12.88 -4.07
C ILE A 38 -15.34 -12.41 -5.21
N LYS A 39 -16.31 -11.51 -4.94
CA LYS A 39 -17.33 -11.11 -5.94
C LYS A 39 -16.98 -9.84 -6.70
N LYS A 40 -16.21 -8.95 -6.10
CA LYS A 40 -15.82 -7.67 -6.71
C LYS A 40 -14.38 -7.67 -7.23
N ASP A 41 -13.65 -8.76 -7.00
CA ASP A 41 -12.24 -8.91 -7.40
C ASP A 41 -11.33 -7.78 -6.86
N PHE A 42 -11.65 -7.31 -5.63
CA PHE A 42 -10.90 -6.28 -4.94
C PHE A 42 -9.75 -6.91 -4.16
N GLU A 43 -8.54 -6.89 -4.74
CA GLU A 43 -7.32 -7.43 -4.13
C GLU A 43 -7.57 -8.76 -3.38
N PRO A 44 -8.05 -9.81 -4.05
CA PRO A 44 -8.52 -11.04 -3.41
C PRO A 44 -7.42 -11.73 -2.59
N LEU A 45 -6.16 -11.63 -3.01
CA LEU A 45 -5.01 -12.20 -2.29
C LEU A 45 -4.83 -11.63 -0.89
N LEU A 46 -5.35 -10.44 -0.63
CA LEU A 46 -5.25 -9.75 0.66
C LEU A 46 -6.59 -9.74 1.39
N LEU A 47 -7.68 -9.29 0.74
CA LEU A 47 -8.97 -9.13 1.42
C LEU A 47 -9.56 -10.45 1.90
N VAL A 48 -9.32 -11.55 1.19
CA VAL A 48 -9.83 -12.86 1.60
C VAL A 48 -9.18 -13.35 2.91
N PRO A 49 -7.84 -13.42 3.02
CA PRO A 49 -7.23 -13.81 4.29
C PRO A 49 -7.47 -12.80 5.42
N ILE A 50 -7.50 -11.48 5.14
CA ILE A 50 -7.84 -10.46 6.15
C ILE A 50 -9.25 -10.70 6.68
N GLY A 51 -10.24 -10.87 5.80
CA GLY A 51 -11.63 -11.11 6.17
C GLY A 51 -11.79 -12.39 6.99
N PHE A 52 -11.08 -13.45 6.61
CA PHE A 52 -11.10 -14.72 7.35
C PHE A 52 -10.43 -14.59 8.73
N GLY A 53 -9.28 -13.94 8.82
CA GLY A 53 -8.59 -13.63 10.08
C GLY A 53 -9.44 -12.77 11.02
N CYS A 54 -10.16 -11.78 10.47
CA CYS A 54 -11.11 -10.96 11.21
C CYS A 54 -12.25 -11.79 11.79
N ILE A 55 -12.81 -12.75 11.05
CA ILE A 55 -13.84 -13.65 11.56
C ILE A 55 -13.26 -14.52 12.69
N MET A 56 -12.08 -15.11 12.45
CA MET A 56 -11.45 -16.02 13.43
C MET A 56 -11.18 -15.33 14.78
N VAL A 57 -10.63 -14.12 14.79
CA VAL A 57 -10.26 -13.42 16.03
C VAL A 57 -11.49 -12.96 16.83
N ASN A 58 -12.63 -12.83 16.18
CA ASN A 58 -13.89 -12.42 16.81
C ASN A 58 -14.73 -13.61 17.31
N ILE A 59 -14.24 -14.85 17.21
CA ILE A 59 -14.83 -16.01 17.87
C ILE A 59 -14.38 -15.98 19.33
N PRO A 60 -15.32 -15.84 20.29
CA PRO A 60 -14.98 -15.79 21.71
C PRO A 60 -14.30 -17.07 22.19
N LEU A 61 -13.39 -16.95 23.16
CA LEU A 61 -12.66 -18.06 23.80
C LEU A 61 -11.77 -18.87 22.84
N ALA A 62 -11.47 -18.35 21.65
CA ALA A 62 -10.58 -19.02 20.71
C ALA A 62 -9.08 -18.75 21.00
N ASP A 63 -8.77 -17.75 21.81
CA ASP A 63 -7.44 -17.35 22.32
C ASP A 63 -6.35 -17.23 21.24
N LEU A 64 -6.76 -16.98 20.00
CA LEU A 64 -5.87 -16.99 18.83
C LEU A 64 -4.79 -15.89 18.88
N MET A 65 -5.08 -14.77 19.55
CA MET A 65 -4.17 -13.64 19.74
C MET A 65 -3.60 -13.55 21.16
N GLU A 66 -3.89 -14.51 22.01
CA GLU A 66 -3.25 -14.64 23.31
C GLU A 66 -1.82 -15.16 23.19
N LYS A 67 -1.04 -15.02 24.25
CA LYS A 67 0.37 -15.48 24.27
C LYS A 67 0.46 -16.97 23.97
N GLY A 68 1.14 -17.31 22.87
CA GLY A 68 1.24 -18.71 22.39
C GLY A 68 0.11 -19.11 21.42
N GLY A 69 -0.87 -18.26 21.19
CA GLY A 69 -1.91 -18.48 20.18
C GLY A 69 -1.35 -18.53 18.76
N PHE A 70 -2.03 -19.24 17.86
CA PHE A 70 -1.59 -19.44 16.49
C PHE A 70 -1.39 -18.12 15.72
N LEU A 71 -2.38 -17.24 15.72
CA LEU A 71 -2.31 -15.96 14.99
C LEU A 71 -1.32 -15.00 15.66
N ARG A 72 -1.23 -15.03 16.99
CA ARG A 72 -0.24 -14.26 17.74
C ARG A 72 1.19 -14.63 17.37
N THR A 73 1.48 -15.92 17.24
CA THR A 73 2.82 -16.39 16.85
C THR A 73 3.21 -15.88 15.45
N ILE A 74 2.29 -15.96 14.47
CA ILE A 74 2.55 -15.44 13.11
C ILE A 74 2.75 -13.93 13.14
N TYR A 75 1.91 -13.22 13.89
CA TYR A 75 1.96 -11.77 14.04
C TYR A 75 3.29 -11.31 14.65
N ASP A 76 3.70 -11.89 15.77
CA ASP A 76 4.94 -11.53 16.44
C ASP A 76 6.17 -11.85 15.57
N PHE A 77 6.17 -13.02 14.90
CA PHE A 77 7.28 -13.43 14.05
C PHE A 77 7.42 -12.58 12.77
N GLY A 78 6.34 -12.24 12.12
CA GLY A 78 6.41 -11.67 10.77
C GLY A 78 6.05 -10.20 10.68
N VAL A 79 5.11 -9.73 11.52
CA VAL A 79 4.63 -8.34 11.49
C VAL A 79 5.46 -7.47 12.43
N ILE A 80 5.61 -7.88 13.69
CA ILE A 80 6.38 -7.10 14.68
C ILE A 80 7.86 -7.04 14.34
N THR A 81 8.42 -8.10 13.77
CA THR A 81 9.82 -8.12 13.30
C THR A 81 10.01 -7.43 11.94
N GLU A 82 8.92 -6.95 11.30
CA GLU A 82 8.92 -6.33 9.96
C GLU A 82 9.36 -7.27 8.82
N LEU A 83 9.57 -8.55 9.11
CA LEU A 83 10.05 -9.52 8.15
C LEU A 83 9.11 -9.66 6.94
N PHE A 84 7.79 -9.72 7.19
CA PHE A 84 6.81 -9.90 6.11
C PHE A 84 6.76 -8.73 5.13
N PRO A 85 6.65 -7.45 5.56
CA PRO A 85 6.72 -6.33 4.65
C PRO A 85 7.99 -6.32 3.80
N LEU A 86 9.15 -6.57 4.40
CA LEU A 86 10.43 -6.57 3.68
C LEU A 86 10.53 -7.70 2.63
N LEU A 87 10.05 -8.89 2.94
CA LEU A 87 10.01 -10.00 1.98
C LEU A 87 9.06 -9.72 0.82
N ILE A 88 7.89 -9.11 1.09
CA ILE A 88 6.96 -8.68 0.03
C ILE A 88 7.64 -7.66 -0.88
N PHE A 89 8.43 -6.72 -0.33
CA PHE A 89 9.13 -5.73 -1.14
C PHE A 89 10.18 -6.35 -2.09
N ILE A 90 10.84 -7.45 -1.71
CA ILE A 90 11.69 -8.19 -2.65
C ILE A 90 10.87 -8.69 -3.84
N GLY A 91 9.69 -9.27 -3.58
CA GLY A 91 8.76 -9.72 -4.63
C GLY A 91 8.27 -8.56 -5.52
N ILE A 92 7.84 -7.46 -4.93
CA ILE A 92 7.41 -6.25 -5.66
C ILE A 92 8.54 -5.72 -6.53
N GLY A 93 9.77 -5.64 -6.01
CA GLY A 93 10.94 -5.21 -6.76
C GLY A 93 11.24 -6.10 -7.95
N ALA A 94 11.12 -7.42 -7.77
CA ALA A 94 11.27 -8.39 -8.84
C ALA A 94 10.19 -8.27 -9.93
N MET A 95 8.95 -7.96 -9.55
CA MET A 95 7.85 -7.73 -10.50
C MET A 95 7.94 -6.37 -11.21
N THR A 96 8.52 -5.34 -10.55
CA THR A 96 8.55 -3.97 -11.07
C THR A 96 9.52 -3.81 -12.23
N ASP A 97 9.08 -3.12 -13.29
CA ASP A 97 9.94 -2.70 -14.40
C ASP A 97 10.21 -1.20 -14.30
N PHE A 98 11.46 -0.85 -13.98
CA PHE A 98 11.92 0.54 -13.95
C PHE A 98 12.40 1.05 -15.32
N GLY A 99 12.37 0.23 -16.38
CA GLY A 99 12.72 0.64 -17.74
C GLY A 99 12.01 1.94 -18.17
N PRO A 100 10.66 2.04 -18.04
CA PRO A 100 9.92 3.27 -18.38
C PRO A 100 10.39 4.53 -17.65
N VAL A 101 10.83 4.41 -16.39
CA VAL A 101 11.42 5.51 -15.61
C VAL A 101 12.77 5.94 -16.20
N LEU A 102 13.61 4.96 -16.53
CA LEU A 102 14.95 5.22 -17.09
C LEU A 102 14.87 5.80 -18.50
N GLU A 103 13.89 5.39 -19.28
CA GLU A 103 13.60 5.97 -20.60
C GLU A 103 13.10 7.42 -20.53
N ASN A 104 12.27 7.71 -19.50
CA ASN A 104 11.60 8.99 -19.32
C ASN A 104 11.74 9.51 -17.88
N PRO A 105 12.91 10.06 -17.48
CA PRO A 105 13.20 10.44 -16.10
C PRO A 105 12.21 11.46 -15.48
N TYR A 106 11.50 12.27 -16.28
CA TYR A 106 10.46 13.15 -15.76
C TYR A 106 9.31 12.40 -15.09
N THR A 107 9.09 11.14 -15.45
CA THR A 107 8.06 10.29 -14.81
C THR A 107 8.39 9.99 -13.36
N PHE A 108 9.68 9.96 -12.99
CA PHE A 108 10.10 9.83 -11.59
C PHE A 108 9.64 11.03 -10.74
N ILE A 109 9.73 12.24 -11.32
CA ILE A 109 9.26 13.46 -10.64
C ILE A 109 7.73 13.42 -10.47
N LEU A 110 6.99 12.87 -11.43
CA LEU A 110 5.54 12.66 -11.30
C LEU A 110 5.21 11.66 -10.19
N GLY A 111 5.99 10.59 -10.07
CA GLY A 111 5.89 9.64 -8.97
C GLY A 111 6.11 10.30 -7.61
N ALA A 112 7.16 11.12 -7.49
CA ALA A 112 7.42 11.88 -6.27
C ALA A 112 6.30 12.89 -5.96
N ALA A 113 5.78 13.60 -6.96
CA ALA A 113 4.68 14.55 -6.80
C ALA A 113 3.38 13.87 -6.34
N GLY A 114 3.14 12.63 -6.77
CA GLY A 114 2.02 11.82 -6.29
C GLY A 114 2.08 11.48 -4.80
N GLN A 115 3.20 11.69 -4.11
CA GLN A 115 3.33 11.43 -2.67
C GLN A 115 3.05 12.66 -1.78
N PHE A 116 2.72 13.81 -2.35
CA PHE A 116 2.44 15.02 -1.56
C PHE A 116 1.21 14.89 -0.65
N GLY A 117 0.22 14.09 -1.03
CA GLY A 117 -0.97 13.84 -0.21
C GLY A 117 -0.64 13.13 1.11
N ILE A 118 0.43 12.34 1.17
CA ILE A 118 0.96 11.76 2.42
C ILE A 118 1.23 12.87 3.44
N PHE A 119 1.98 13.90 3.04
CA PHE A 119 2.36 15.01 3.91
C PHE A 119 1.16 15.91 4.26
N LEU A 120 0.24 16.13 3.31
CA LEU A 120 -1.00 16.87 3.58
C LEU A 120 -1.88 16.13 4.58
N THR A 121 -2.01 14.81 4.46
CA THR A 121 -2.79 13.99 5.40
C THR A 121 -2.13 13.94 6.78
N LEU A 122 -0.81 13.87 6.84
CA LEU A 122 -0.06 14.00 8.10
C LEU A 122 -0.38 15.32 8.80
N LEU A 123 -0.34 16.43 8.07
CA LEU A 123 -0.66 17.75 8.63
C LEU A 123 -2.12 17.84 9.11
N LEU A 124 -3.06 17.24 8.36
CA LEU A 124 -4.46 17.17 8.77
C LEU A 124 -4.65 16.31 10.02
N ALA A 125 -3.97 15.16 10.12
CA ALA A 125 -4.02 14.33 11.32
C ALA A 125 -3.47 15.07 12.53
N LEU A 126 -2.37 15.80 12.39
CA LEU A 126 -1.84 16.68 13.45
C LEU A 126 -2.83 17.77 13.83
N ALA A 127 -3.47 18.41 12.85
CA ALA A 127 -4.49 19.44 13.11
C ALA A 127 -5.72 18.90 13.84
N LEU A 128 -6.04 17.62 13.66
CA LEU A 128 -7.10 16.90 14.39
C LEU A 128 -6.64 16.43 15.78
N GLY A 129 -5.41 16.70 16.19
CA GLY A 129 -4.89 16.38 17.51
C GLY A 129 -4.28 14.98 17.67
N PHE A 130 -4.02 14.26 16.58
CA PHE A 130 -3.29 13.00 16.68
C PHE A 130 -1.82 13.23 17.09
N PRO A 131 -1.24 12.34 17.93
CA PRO A 131 0.19 12.36 18.22
C PRO A 131 1.03 12.21 16.94
N TYR A 132 2.26 12.73 16.92
CA TYR A 132 3.13 12.68 15.74
C TYR A 132 3.31 11.29 15.15
N LYS A 133 3.51 10.26 15.99
CA LYS A 133 3.66 8.87 15.55
C LYS A 133 2.41 8.34 14.83
N ASP A 134 1.25 8.66 15.38
CA ASP A 134 -0.04 8.27 14.82
C ASP A 134 -0.31 9.05 13.51
N ALA A 135 -0.03 10.36 13.51
CA ALA A 135 -0.22 11.22 12.35
C ALA A 135 0.63 10.78 11.15
N VAL A 136 1.91 10.41 11.38
CA VAL A 136 2.78 9.84 10.35
C VAL A 136 2.22 8.52 9.82
N THR A 137 1.78 7.65 10.72
CA THR A 137 1.19 6.35 10.37
C THR A 137 -0.12 6.49 9.59
N ILE A 138 -0.93 7.49 9.90
CA ILE A 138 -2.16 7.82 9.16
C ILE A 138 -1.81 8.43 7.80
N GLY A 139 -0.85 9.36 7.75
CA GLY A 139 -0.42 10.01 6.52
C GLY A 139 0.07 9.03 5.46
N ILE A 140 0.85 8.03 5.87
CA ILE A 140 1.44 7.04 4.96
C ILE A 140 0.39 6.15 4.25
N ILE A 141 -0.87 6.13 4.70
CA ILE A 141 -1.96 5.45 3.98
C ILE A 141 -2.09 6.00 2.55
N GLY A 142 -1.81 7.29 2.36
CA GLY A 142 -1.82 7.95 1.05
C GLY A 142 -0.87 7.32 0.05
N ALA A 143 0.23 6.75 0.49
CA ALA A 143 1.17 6.02 -0.38
C ALA A 143 0.47 4.97 -1.26
N CYS A 144 -0.67 4.44 -0.84
CA CYS A 144 -1.33 3.28 -1.47
C CYS A 144 -0.37 2.08 -1.60
N ASP A 145 0.46 1.89 -0.59
CA ASP A 145 1.48 0.87 -0.52
C ASP A 145 1.36 0.16 0.84
N GLY A 146 0.66 -0.96 0.84
CA GLY A 146 0.35 -1.72 2.05
C GLY A 146 1.56 -2.11 2.88
N PRO A 147 2.61 -2.72 2.29
CA PRO A 147 3.82 -3.05 3.02
C PRO A 147 4.50 -1.87 3.72
N THR A 148 4.58 -0.69 3.07
CA THR A 148 5.12 0.53 3.70
C THR A 148 4.26 0.97 4.89
N VAL A 149 2.92 0.94 4.76
CA VAL A 149 2.00 1.27 5.85
C VAL A 149 2.20 0.35 7.05
N ILE A 150 2.31 -0.96 6.80
CA ILE A 150 2.52 -1.95 7.86
C ILE A 150 3.88 -1.74 8.53
N TYR A 151 4.94 -1.51 7.75
CA TYR A 151 6.28 -1.26 8.27
C TYR A 151 6.31 -0.05 9.23
N VAL A 152 5.71 1.06 8.82
CA VAL A 152 5.63 2.26 9.67
C VAL A 152 4.76 2.03 10.90
N ALA A 153 3.59 1.39 10.73
CA ALA A 153 2.65 1.15 11.82
C ALA A 153 3.20 0.16 12.86
N SER A 154 3.90 -0.89 12.43
CA SER A 154 4.48 -1.89 13.35
C SER A 154 5.56 -1.30 14.25
N GLN A 155 6.33 -0.33 13.74
CA GLN A 155 7.36 0.34 14.52
C GLN A 155 6.82 1.41 15.47
N TYR A 156 5.87 2.22 15.00
CA TYR A 156 5.57 3.51 15.65
C TYR A 156 4.16 3.63 16.21
N ALA A 157 3.20 2.90 15.68
CA ALA A 157 1.79 2.97 16.09
C ALA A 157 1.10 1.59 15.99
N GLN A 158 1.62 0.60 16.71
CA GLN A 158 1.10 -0.78 16.68
C GLN A 158 -0.40 -0.86 17.00
N HIS A 159 -0.91 0.04 17.85
CA HIS A 159 -2.33 0.14 18.18
C HIS A 159 -3.22 0.58 16.99
N LEU A 160 -2.63 1.21 15.97
CA LEU A 160 -3.31 1.60 14.73
C LEU A 160 -3.11 0.60 13.59
N LEU A 161 -2.28 -0.41 13.76
CA LEU A 161 -1.87 -1.32 12.68
C LEU A 161 -3.07 -1.93 11.94
N GLY A 162 -4.07 -2.43 12.66
CA GLY A 162 -5.30 -2.97 12.06
C GLY A 162 -6.04 -1.94 11.21
N PRO A 163 -6.50 -0.82 11.79
CA PRO A 163 -7.22 0.23 11.06
C PRO A 163 -6.48 0.78 9.84
N VAL A 164 -5.18 1.11 9.98
CA VAL A 164 -4.41 1.74 8.87
C VAL A 164 -4.13 0.74 7.74
N THR A 165 -3.90 -0.53 8.09
CA THR A 165 -3.67 -1.56 7.08
C THR A 165 -4.93 -1.86 6.28
N VAL A 166 -6.08 -2.02 6.97
CA VAL A 166 -7.37 -2.20 6.30
C VAL A 166 -7.70 -1.01 5.41
N ALA A 167 -7.46 0.22 5.90
CA ALA A 167 -7.62 1.43 5.09
C ALA A 167 -6.76 1.37 3.82
N ALA A 168 -5.45 1.12 3.95
CA ALA A 168 -4.51 1.12 2.84
C ALA A 168 -4.91 0.11 1.75
N TYR A 169 -5.18 -1.14 2.12
CA TYR A 169 -5.52 -2.18 1.14
C TYR A 169 -6.93 -2.04 0.57
N SER A 170 -7.92 -1.67 1.39
CA SER A 170 -9.28 -1.45 0.89
C SER A 170 -9.33 -0.29 -0.10
N TYR A 171 -8.60 0.79 0.18
CA TYR A 171 -8.61 1.97 -0.67
C TYR A 171 -7.75 1.80 -1.92
N MET A 172 -6.67 1.02 -1.88
CA MET A 172 -5.95 0.62 -3.06
C MET A 172 -6.89 -0.03 -4.09
N SER A 173 -7.80 -0.89 -3.63
CA SER A 173 -8.82 -1.52 -4.48
C SER A 173 -9.84 -0.52 -5.06
N LEU A 174 -10.03 0.64 -4.41
CA LEU A 174 -10.94 1.70 -4.87
C LEU A 174 -10.28 2.67 -5.87
N VAL A 175 -8.99 2.59 -6.10
CA VAL A 175 -8.26 3.46 -7.05
C VAL A 175 -8.96 3.55 -8.42
N PRO A 176 -9.42 2.43 -9.04
CA PRO A 176 -10.14 2.49 -10.33
C PRO A 176 -11.47 3.26 -10.29
N VAL A 177 -12.04 3.44 -9.10
CA VAL A 177 -13.30 4.17 -8.89
C VAL A 177 -13.03 5.63 -8.54
N LEU A 178 -12.02 5.90 -7.70
CA LEU A 178 -11.71 7.22 -7.16
C LEU A 178 -10.95 8.12 -8.15
N GLN A 179 -9.96 7.55 -8.86
CA GLN A 179 -9.12 8.35 -9.75
C GLN A 179 -9.84 8.97 -10.96
N PRO A 180 -10.71 8.25 -11.71
CA PRO A 180 -11.31 8.82 -12.91
C PRO A 180 -12.13 10.09 -12.68
N PRO A 181 -12.99 10.19 -11.64
CA PRO A 181 -13.67 11.45 -11.33
C PRO A 181 -12.71 12.60 -11.04
N ILE A 182 -11.65 12.35 -10.24
CA ILE A 182 -10.66 13.37 -9.88
C ILE A 182 -9.91 13.85 -11.13
N MET A 183 -9.47 12.93 -11.97
CA MET A 183 -8.80 13.25 -13.23
C MET A 183 -9.68 14.15 -14.12
N ARG A 184 -11.00 13.82 -14.22
CA ARG A 184 -11.94 14.61 -15.03
C ARG A 184 -12.20 15.99 -14.47
N MET A 185 -12.30 16.11 -13.15
CA MET A 185 -12.50 17.40 -12.47
C MET A 185 -11.32 18.35 -12.67
N LEU A 186 -10.10 17.82 -12.67
CA LEU A 186 -8.88 18.62 -12.71
C LEU A 186 -8.36 18.89 -14.12
N THR A 187 -8.83 18.18 -15.14
CA THR A 187 -8.31 18.31 -16.52
C THR A 187 -9.40 18.69 -17.51
N THR A 188 -9.03 19.47 -18.51
CA THR A 188 -9.89 19.79 -19.63
C THR A 188 -9.90 18.66 -20.67
N GLN A 189 -10.89 18.65 -21.57
CA GLN A 189 -10.95 17.65 -22.64
C GLN A 189 -9.70 17.72 -23.54
N LYS A 190 -9.24 18.92 -23.90
CA LYS A 190 -8.03 19.10 -24.72
C LYS A 190 -6.79 18.49 -24.08
N GLU A 191 -6.63 18.64 -22.76
CA GLU A 191 -5.52 18.05 -22.00
C GLU A 191 -5.58 16.52 -22.01
N ARG A 192 -6.78 15.92 -21.90
CA ARG A 192 -6.98 14.48 -21.90
C ARG A 192 -6.76 13.81 -23.27
N GLU A 193 -6.98 14.57 -24.35
CA GLU A 193 -6.81 14.09 -25.74
C GLU A 193 -5.35 14.09 -26.22
N VAL A 194 -4.41 14.62 -25.42
CA VAL A 194 -2.98 14.69 -25.77
C VAL A 194 -2.42 13.30 -26.01
N VAL A 195 -1.86 13.10 -27.20
CA VAL A 195 -1.14 11.88 -27.58
C VAL A 195 0.34 12.05 -27.27
N MET A 196 0.86 11.19 -26.42
CA MET A 196 2.28 11.18 -26.09
C MET A 196 3.05 10.29 -27.06
N LYS A 197 4.21 10.78 -27.51
CA LYS A 197 5.10 9.97 -28.36
C LYS A 197 5.83 8.95 -27.51
N THR A 198 5.70 7.70 -27.84
CA THR A 198 6.51 6.63 -27.25
C THR A 198 7.86 6.61 -27.97
N HIS A 199 8.86 7.29 -27.39
CA HIS A 199 10.24 7.14 -27.86
C HIS A 199 10.82 5.91 -27.16
N GLN A 200 10.96 4.82 -27.86
CA GLN A 200 11.71 3.65 -27.39
C GLN A 200 13.22 3.98 -27.38
N LYS A 201 13.68 4.67 -26.35
CA LYS A 201 15.11 4.72 -26.07
C LYS A 201 15.46 3.39 -25.39
N THR A 202 16.25 2.58 -26.05
CA THR A 202 16.73 1.33 -25.45
C THR A 202 17.67 1.67 -24.29
N VAL A 203 17.24 1.38 -23.06
CA VAL A 203 18.09 1.53 -21.88
C VAL A 203 19.12 0.41 -21.86
N SER A 204 20.39 0.75 -21.66
CA SER A 204 21.46 -0.25 -21.62
C SER A 204 21.30 -1.20 -20.43
N LYS A 205 21.71 -2.46 -20.58
CA LYS A 205 21.68 -3.43 -19.48
C LYS A 205 22.48 -2.95 -18.27
N THR A 206 23.61 -2.29 -18.50
CA THR A 206 24.45 -1.72 -17.43
C THR A 206 23.67 -0.65 -16.65
N THR A 207 22.93 0.23 -17.31
CA THR A 207 22.10 1.25 -16.64
C THR A 207 21.05 0.60 -15.77
N LYS A 208 20.35 -0.43 -16.26
CA LYS A 208 19.34 -1.18 -15.51
C LYS A 208 19.92 -1.88 -14.28
N LEU A 209 21.16 -2.39 -14.36
CA LEU A 209 21.85 -3.02 -13.24
C LEU A 209 22.37 -2.01 -12.21
N LEU A 210 22.87 -0.86 -12.65
CA LEU A 210 23.40 0.16 -11.73
C LEU A 210 22.30 0.93 -11.02
N PHE A 211 21.14 1.11 -11.63
CA PHE A 211 20.04 1.88 -11.09
C PHE A 211 19.65 1.44 -9.66
N PRO A 212 19.32 0.17 -9.37
CA PRO A 212 18.94 -0.24 -8.03
C PRO A 212 20.07 -0.08 -7.00
N ILE A 213 21.31 -0.25 -7.39
CA ILE A 213 22.48 -0.04 -6.52
C ILE A 213 22.60 1.45 -6.16
N VAL A 214 22.57 2.33 -7.16
CA VAL A 214 22.68 3.77 -6.96
C VAL A 214 21.55 4.32 -6.12
N ILE A 215 20.30 3.90 -6.40
CA ILE A 215 19.13 4.32 -5.60
C ILE A 215 19.25 3.83 -4.16
N THR A 216 19.71 2.60 -3.92
CA THR A 216 19.92 2.08 -2.56
C THR A 216 20.97 2.90 -1.81
N ILE A 217 22.11 3.21 -2.43
CA ILE A 217 23.17 3.99 -1.79
C ILE A 217 22.70 5.41 -1.51
N ILE A 218 22.21 6.12 -2.52
CA ILE A 218 21.80 7.53 -2.36
C ILE A 218 20.62 7.64 -1.39
N GLY A 219 19.60 6.82 -1.57
CA GLY A 219 18.41 6.84 -0.70
C GLY A 219 18.75 6.47 0.75
N GLY A 220 19.62 5.48 0.96
CA GLY A 220 20.09 5.08 2.28
C GLY A 220 20.93 6.16 2.97
N LEU A 221 21.72 6.93 2.21
CA LEU A 221 22.46 8.07 2.77
C LEU A 221 21.56 9.25 3.14
N ILE A 222 20.50 9.49 2.36
CA ILE A 222 19.53 10.56 2.63
C ILE A 222 18.62 10.19 3.82
N ALA A 223 18.14 8.96 3.87
CA ALA A 223 17.17 8.50 4.86
C ALA A 223 17.51 7.08 5.37
N PRO A 224 18.52 6.96 6.27
CA PRO A 224 19.04 5.64 6.71
C PRO A 224 17.97 4.74 7.34
N HIS A 225 16.97 5.32 8.02
CA HIS A 225 15.91 4.57 8.73
C HIS A 225 14.94 3.86 7.78
N GLY A 226 14.85 4.28 6.51
CA GLY A 226 14.07 3.61 5.49
C GLY A 226 14.88 2.68 4.61
N LEU A 227 16.19 2.52 4.87
CA LEU A 227 17.05 1.68 4.05
C LEU A 227 16.53 0.25 3.90
N PRO A 228 16.00 -0.44 4.93
CA PRO A 228 15.49 -1.80 4.76
C PRO A 228 14.40 -1.91 3.69
N LEU A 229 13.45 -0.96 3.67
CA LEU A 229 12.38 -0.92 2.66
C LEU A 229 12.95 -0.68 1.26
N LEU A 230 13.81 0.33 1.13
CA LEU A 230 14.38 0.71 -0.16
C LEU A 230 15.31 -0.37 -0.71
N ALA A 231 16.16 -0.93 0.15
CA ALA A 231 17.13 -1.95 -0.25
C ALA A 231 16.43 -3.25 -0.70
N THR A 232 15.33 -3.66 -0.05
CA THR A 232 14.61 -4.88 -0.40
C THR A 232 13.91 -4.77 -1.75
N ILE A 233 13.24 -3.65 -2.05
CA ILE A 233 12.64 -3.45 -3.38
C ILE A 233 13.73 -3.36 -4.46
N MET A 234 14.84 -2.68 -4.18
CA MET A 234 15.96 -2.56 -5.12
C MET A 234 16.70 -3.89 -5.31
N LEU A 235 16.81 -4.73 -4.26
CA LEU A 235 17.35 -6.09 -4.37
C LEU A 235 16.51 -6.95 -5.32
N GLY A 236 15.18 -6.93 -5.17
CA GLY A 236 14.27 -7.65 -6.07
C GLY A 236 14.47 -7.23 -7.53
N ASN A 237 14.53 -5.93 -7.78
CA ASN A 237 14.78 -5.40 -9.12
C ASN A 237 16.17 -5.77 -9.65
N PHE A 238 17.22 -5.68 -8.83
CA PHE A 238 18.57 -6.09 -9.22
C PHE A 238 18.64 -7.57 -9.60
N MET A 239 17.99 -8.46 -8.84
CA MET A 239 17.91 -9.89 -9.16
C MET A 239 17.28 -10.11 -10.53
N LYS A 240 16.17 -9.40 -10.84
CA LYS A 240 15.49 -9.44 -12.13
C LYS A 240 16.40 -9.00 -13.27
N GLU A 241 16.97 -7.80 -13.18
CA GLU A 241 17.74 -7.20 -14.26
C GLU A 241 19.09 -7.91 -14.48
N SER A 242 19.64 -8.55 -13.45
CA SER A 242 20.88 -9.34 -13.57
C SER A 242 20.70 -10.56 -14.46
N GLY A 243 19.54 -11.22 -14.37
CA GLY A 243 19.26 -12.50 -15.01
C GLY A 243 20.09 -13.68 -14.46
N ALA A 244 21.04 -13.43 -13.55
CA ALA A 244 21.94 -14.45 -13.02
C ALA A 244 21.28 -15.40 -12.03
N VAL A 245 20.25 -14.91 -11.32
CA VAL A 245 19.54 -15.62 -10.24
C VAL A 245 18.06 -15.84 -10.57
N ALA A 246 17.76 -16.21 -11.80
CA ALA A 246 16.38 -16.33 -12.30
C ALA A 246 15.46 -17.23 -11.42
N ARG A 247 16.02 -18.25 -10.76
CA ARG A 247 15.24 -19.08 -9.82
C ARG A 247 14.81 -18.32 -8.57
N LEU A 248 15.71 -17.50 -8.01
CA LEU A 248 15.39 -16.66 -6.84
C LEU A 248 14.39 -15.56 -7.21
N THR A 249 14.56 -14.96 -8.40
CA THR A 249 13.63 -13.96 -8.92
C THR A 249 12.22 -14.54 -9.01
N LYS A 250 12.04 -15.69 -9.66
CA LYS A 250 10.73 -16.35 -9.78
C LYS A 250 10.15 -16.74 -8.44
N ALA A 251 10.98 -17.27 -7.53
CA ALA A 251 10.52 -17.60 -6.17
C ALA A 251 10.08 -16.37 -5.40
N SER A 252 10.76 -15.24 -5.57
CA SER A 252 10.38 -13.98 -4.92
C SER A 252 9.08 -13.40 -5.48
N GLU A 253 8.89 -13.46 -6.79
CA GLU A 253 7.69 -12.98 -7.48
C GLU A 253 6.42 -13.79 -7.16
N ASN A 254 6.56 -15.09 -6.91
CA ASN A 254 5.44 -16.02 -6.76
C ASN A 254 5.38 -16.62 -5.35
N GLU A 255 6.26 -17.58 -5.04
CA GLU A 255 6.11 -18.40 -3.84
C GLU A 255 6.28 -17.58 -2.57
N ILE A 256 7.36 -16.81 -2.47
CA ILE A 256 7.65 -15.99 -1.27
C ILE A 256 6.58 -14.90 -1.13
N ALA A 257 6.30 -14.16 -2.21
CA ALA A 257 5.29 -13.11 -2.18
C ALA A 257 3.92 -13.67 -1.75
N ASN A 258 3.47 -14.79 -2.30
CA ASN A 258 2.17 -15.38 -2.00
C ASN A 258 2.08 -15.94 -0.58
N ILE A 259 3.11 -16.69 -0.13
CA ILE A 259 3.14 -17.25 1.23
C ILE A 259 3.14 -16.12 2.27
N VAL A 260 4.02 -15.14 2.08
CA VAL A 260 4.15 -14.02 3.02
C VAL A 260 2.89 -13.14 3.00
N THR A 261 2.28 -12.92 1.84
CA THR A 261 1.01 -12.19 1.74
C THR A 261 -0.10 -12.90 2.49
N LEU A 262 -0.22 -14.22 2.39
CA LEU A 262 -1.20 -15.02 3.14
C LEU A 262 -0.99 -14.86 4.66
N LEU A 263 0.23 -15.07 5.13
CA LEU A 263 0.56 -14.99 6.57
C LEU A 263 0.38 -13.57 7.12
N LEU A 264 0.80 -12.57 6.36
CA LEU A 264 0.62 -11.17 6.70
C LEU A 264 -0.87 -10.81 6.77
N ALA A 265 -1.64 -11.13 5.75
CA ALA A 265 -3.03 -10.74 5.63
C ALA A 265 -3.90 -11.38 6.74
N ILE A 266 -3.70 -12.69 7.04
CA ILE A 266 -4.43 -13.34 8.13
C ILE A 266 -4.06 -12.75 9.49
N SER A 267 -2.79 -12.41 9.71
CA SER A 267 -2.30 -11.76 10.94
C SER A 267 -2.90 -10.36 11.13
N ILE A 268 -3.05 -9.60 10.04
CA ILE A 268 -3.70 -8.28 10.09
C ILE A 268 -5.18 -8.42 10.38
N GLY A 269 -5.88 -9.37 9.75
CA GLY A 269 -7.25 -9.69 10.09
C GLY A 269 -7.41 -10.01 11.59
N ALA A 270 -6.43 -10.68 12.17
CA ALA A 270 -6.40 -11.00 13.60
C ALA A 270 -6.27 -9.77 14.52
N THR A 271 -5.77 -8.62 14.04
CA THR A 271 -5.77 -7.37 14.82
C THR A 271 -7.13 -6.66 14.86
N MET A 272 -8.09 -7.13 14.06
CA MET A 272 -9.42 -6.53 13.92
C MET A 272 -10.42 -7.09 14.94
N SER A 273 -10.06 -7.14 16.21
CA SER A 273 -10.98 -7.53 17.29
C SER A 273 -12.01 -6.43 17.57
N GLY A 274 -13.26 -6.82 17.91
CA GLY A 274 -14.36 -5.89 18.15
C GLY A 274 -14.04 -4.74 19.10
N PRO A 275 -13.52 -5.01 20.30
CA PRO A 275 -13.20 -3.97 21.29
C PRO A 275 -12.12 -2.98 20.83
N VAL A 276 -11.23 -3.42 19.95
CA VAL A 276 -10.12 -2.58 19.47
C VAL A 276 -10.52 -1.78 18.23
N PHE A 277 -11.27 -2.40 17.32
CA PHE A 277 -11.55 -1.82 16.00
C PHE A 277 -12.80 -0.91 15.98
N VAL A 278 -13.83 -1.24 16.76
CA VAL A 278 -15.08 -0.45 16.82
C VAL A 278 -14.90 0.75 17.73
N LYS A 279 -14.15 1.75 17.24
CA LYS A 279 -13.87 3.02 17.94
C LYS A 279 -14.08 4.21 17.00
N PRO A 280 -14.51 5.39 17.52
CA PRO A 280 -14.61 6.59 16.69
C PRO A 280 -13.31 6.96 15.97
N THR A 281 -12.17 6.74 16.61
CA THR A 281 -10.83 6.94 16.04
C THR A 281 -10.61 6.15 14.76
N THR A 282 -11.09 4.91 14.69
CA THR A 282 -11.00 4.06 13.48
C THR A 282 -11.73 4.69 12.31
N ILE A 283 -12.93 5.24 12.54
CA ILE A 283 -13.72 5.91 11.49
C ILE A 283 -12.97 7.14 10.97
N ILE A 284 -12.35 7.93 11.85
CA ILE A 284 -11.55 9.10 11.46
C ILE A 284 -10.33 8.66 10.63
N ILE A 285 -9.63 7.59 11.03
CA ILE A 285 -8.49 7.04 10.29
C ILE A 285 -8.91 6.58 8.90
N LEU A 286 -10.03 5.88 8.80
CA LEU A 286 -10.59 5.47 7.52
C LEU A 286 -10.92 6.69 6.64
N ALA A 287 -11.57 7.71 7.18
CA ALA A 287 -11.88 8.93 6.44
C ALA A 287 -10.61 9.67 5.97
N LEU A 288 -9.61 9.80 6.84
CA LEU A 288 -8.31 10.41 6.50
C LEU A 288 -7.55 9.60 5.44
N GLY A 289 -7.58 8.28 5.52
CA GLY A 289 -6.96 7.42 4.52
C GLY A 289 -7.60 7.56 3.13
N LEU A 290 -8.94 7.63 3.07
CA LEU A 290 -9.65 7.90 1.82
C LEU A 290 -9.27 9.28 1.24
N LEU A 291 -9.22 10.28 2.10
CA LEU A 291 -8.81 11.64 1.72
C LEU A 291 -7.37 11.67 1.23
N ALA A 292 -6.46 10.93 1.89
CA ALA A 292 -5.05 10.84 1.51
C ALA A 292 -4.88 10.42 0.05
N ILE A 293 -5.52 9.33 -0.37
CA ILE A 293 -5.45 8.81 -1.73
C ILE A 293 -6.03 9.80 -2.75
N CYS A 294 -7.13 10.47 -2.38
CA CYS A 294 -7.69 11.52 -3.22
C CYS A 294 -6.69 12.68 -3.39
N LEU A 295 -6.06 13.13 -2.30
CA LEU A 295 -5.06 14.20 -2.32
C LEU A 295 -3.83 13.83 -3.13
N ASP A 296 -3.32 12.61 -3.00
CA ASP A 296 -2.19 12.12 -3.81
C ASP A 296 -2.53 12.13 -5.30
N THR A 297 -3.72 11.66 -5.66
CA THR A 297 -4.20 11.73 -7.05
C THR A 297 -4.32 13.19 -7.54
N VAL A 298 -4.86 14.09 -6.71
CA VAL A 298 -4.98 15.53 -7.02
C VAL A 298 -3.60 16.13 -7.26
N CYS A 299 -2.66 15.94 -6.33
CA CYS A 299 -1.30 16.48 -6.44
C CYS A 299 -0.58 15.95 -7.68
N GLY A 300 -0.67 14.65 -7.94
CA GLY A 300 -0.08 14.04 -9.13
C GLY A 300 -0.63 14.64 -10.43
N VAL A 301 -1.96 14.77 -10.55
CA VAL A 301 -2.60 15.37 -11.74
C VAL A 301 -2.24 16.84 -11.89
N LEU A 302 -2.25 17.62 -10.80
CA LEU A 302 -1.88 19.04 -10.84
C LEU A 302 -0.43 19.21 -11.29
N PHE A 303 0.48 18.39 -10.79
CA PHE A 303 1.86 18.42 -11.26
C PHE A 303 1.99 17.96 -12.72
N GLY A 304 1.18 16.99 -13.15
CA GLY A 304 1.04 16.63 -14.55
C GLY A 304 0.60 17.82 -15.43
N LYS A 305 -0.29 18.69 -14.91
CA LYS A 305 -0.67 19.94 -15.59
C LYS A 305 0.48 20.94 -15.66
N VAL A 306 1.26 21.08 -14.59
CA VAL A 306 2.47 21.91 -14.63
C VAL A 306 3.39 21.45 -15.76
N LEU A 307 3.64 20.15 -15.86
CA LEU A 307 4.45 19.60 -16.96
C LEU A 307 3.80 19.80 -18.33
N TYR A 308 2.48 19.71 -18.44
CA TYR A 308 1.76 20.03 -19.68
C TYR A 308 2.06 21.46 -20.13
N PHE A 309 1.95 22.44 -19.23
CA PHE A 309 2.23 23.85 -19.57
C PHE A 309 3.71 24.08 -19.88
N VAL A 310 4.61 23.56 -19.07
CA VAL A 310 6.07 23.74 -19.27
C VAL A 310 6.54 23.10 -20.58
N THR A 311 5.93 22.00 -21.01
CA THR A 311 6.31 21.28 -22.23
C THR A 311 5.54 21.75 -23.48
N GLY A 312 4.70 22.77 -23.36
CA GLY A 312 3.88 23.25 -24.46
C GLY A 312 2.86 22.24 -24.98
N GLY A 313 2.20 21.51 -24.06
CA GLY A 313 1.13 20.56 -24.38
C GLY A 313 1.58 19.17 -24.83
N LYS A 314 2.85 18.79 -24.60
CA LYS A 314 3.40 17.49 -25.04
C LYS A 314 3.14 16.36 -24.06
N ILE A 315 2.96 16.65 -22.77
CA ILE A 315 2.73 15.68 -21.71
C ILE A 315 1.25 15.67 -21.35
N ASN A 316 0.62 14.50 -21.35
CA ASN A 316 -0.77 14.34 -20.93
C ASN A 316 -0.84 14.38 -19.39
N PRO A 317 -1.60 15.31 -18.77
CA PRO A 317 -1.66 15.45 -17.31
C PRO A 317 -2.18 14.21 -16.58
N LEU A 318 -2.96 13.36 -17.26
CA LEU A 318 -3.52 12.16 -16.67
C LEU A 318 -2.45 11.22 -16.10
N ILE A 319 -1.24 11.21 -16.71
CA ILE A 319 -0.15 10.31 -16.23
C ILE A 319 0.28 10.65 -14.81
N GLY A 320 0.06 11.89 -14.34
CA GLY A 320 0.33 12.28 -12.96
C GLY A 320 -0.50 11.51 -11.93
N ALA A 321 -1.73 11.10 -12.28
CA ALA A 321 -2.54 10.26 -11.40
C ALA A 321 -1.89 8.90 -11.11
N ALA A 322 -1.01 8.41 -11.97
CA ALA A 322 -0.28 7.17 -11.76
C ALA A 322 0.89 7.30 -10.77
N GLY A 323 1.18 8.50 -10.26
CA GLY A 323 2.24 8.73 -9.28
C GLY A 323 2.04 8.09 -7.91
N ILE A 324 0.84 7.60 -7.59
CA ILE A 324 0.60 6.80 -6.38
C ILE A 324 1.19 5.39 -6.54
N SER A 325 1.53 4.73 -5.43
CA SER A 325 2.23 3.43 -5.46
C SER A 325 1.34 2.21 -5.73
N ALA A 326 0.06 2.39 -6.07
CA ALA A 326 -0.83 1.28 -6.45
C ALA A 326 -0.41 0.65 -7.80
N PHE A 327 0.70 -0.09 -7.77
CA PHE A 327 1.33 -0.69 -8.95
C PHE A 327 0.71 -2.06 -9.30
N PRO A 328 0.42 -2.38 -10.56
CA PRO A 328 0.37 -1.52 -11.75
C PRO A 328 -1.03 -0.93 -12.01
N MET A 329 -1.91 -0.94 -11.01
CA MET A 329 -3.34 -0.63 -11.15
C MET A 329 -3.58 0.80 -11.61
N SER A 330 -2.94 1.77 -10.97
CA SER A 330 -3.12 3.18 -11.28
C SER A 330 -2.71 3.52 -12.73
N ALA A 331 -1.62 2.94 -13.22
CA ALA A 331 -1.20 3.11 -14.63
C ALA A 331 -2.24 2.58 -15.63
N ARG A 332 -2.88 1.45 -15.31
CA ARG A 332 -3.96 0.88 -16.13
C ARG A 332 -5.20 1.76 -16.12
N VAL A 333 -5.52 2.39 -14.99
CA VAL A 333 -6.63 3.34 -14.86
C VAL A 333 -6.40 4.55 -15.76
N VAL A 334 -5.20 5.14 -15.71
CA VAL A 334 -4.79 6.26 -16.57
C VAL A 334 -4.92 5.90 -18.05
N GLN A 335 -4.43 4.73 -18.44
CA GLN A 335 -4.55 4.25 -19.83
C GLN A 335 -6.00 4.12 -20.27
N ARG A 336 -6.86 3.48 -19.46
CA ARG A 336 -8.29 3.33 -19.76
C ARG A 336 -9.00 4.67 -19.86
N GLU A 337 -8.68 5.60 -18.97
CA GLU A 337 -9.30 6.93 -18.98
C GLU A 337 -8.85 7.74 -20.20
N GLY A 338 -7.55 7.77 -20.55
CA GLY A 338 -7.05 8.46 -21.75
C GLY A 338 -7.68 7.94 -23.04
N GLN A 339 -7.86 6.63 -23.18
CA GLN A 339 -8.47 6.03 -24.38
C GLN A 339 -9.96 6.35 -24.56
N LYS A 340 -10.67 6.77 -23.51
CA LYS A 340 -12.06 7.24 -23.65
C LYS A 340 -12.17 8.53 -24.47
N TYR A 341 -11.15 9.37 -24.41
CA TYR A 341 -11.12 10.66 -25.11
C TYR A 341 -10.38 10.59 -26.45
N ASN A 342 -9.34 9.78 -26.53
CA ASN A 342 -8.59 9.58 -27.76
C ASN A 342 -8.08 8.12 -27.85
N LYS A 343 -8.66 7.34 -28.75
CA LYS A 343 -8.30 5.93 -28.97
C LYS A 343 -6.83 5.70 -29.36
N LYS A 344 -6.16 6.73 -29.90
CA LYS A 344 -4.74 6.71 -30.27
C LYS A 344 -3.82 7.05 -29.07
N SER A 345 -4.37 7.39 -27.91
CA SER A 345 -3.59 7.75 -26.72
C SER A 345 -3.11 6.50 -26.01
N TYR A 346 -1.81 6.20 -26.15
CA TYR A 346 -1.13 5.11 -25.47
C TYR A 346 -0.29 5.66 -24.31
N LEU A 347 -0.94 5.87 -23.16
CA LEU A 347 -0.32 6.46 -21.98
C LEU A 347 0.36 5.43 -21.07
N LEU A 348 0.11 4.12 -21.29
CA LEU A 348 0.47 3.06 -20.36
C LEU A 348 1.95 3.08 -19.95
N MET A 349 2.87 3.17 -20.90
CA MET A 349 4.31 3.14 -20.60
C MET A 349 4.75 4.36 -19.77
N HIS A 350 4.24 5.55 -20.10
CA HIS A 350 4.53 6.76 -19.32
C HIS A 350 3.90 6.71 -17.94
N ALA A 351 2.66 6.20 -17.83
CA ALA A 351 1.96 5.99 -16.57
C ALA A 351 2.65 4.91 -15.70
N MET A 352 3.18 3.83 -16.32
CA MET A 352 3.98 2.82 -15.62
C MET A 352 5.27 3.43 -15.07
N GLY A 353 5.92 4.35 -15.82
CA GLY A 353 7.06 5.08 -15.33
C GLY A 353 6.72 5.95 -14.10
N ALA A 354 5.62 6.72 -14.15
CA ALA A 354 5.18 7.50 -12.99
C ALA A 354 4.82 6.60 -11.79
N ASN A 355 4.18 5.47 -12.05
CA ASN A 355 3.77 4.52 -11.02
C ASN A 355 4.97 3.81 -10.36
N ALA A 356 5.97 3.38 -11.16
CA ALA A 356 7.21 2.82 -10.63
C ALA A 356 8.04 3.87 -9.87
N GLY A 357 8.05 5.13 -10.35
CA GLY A 357 8.60 6.27 -9.61
C GLY A 357 7.87 6.51 -8.29
N GLY A 358 6.55 6.32 -8.26
CA GLY A 358 5.72 6.38 -7.06
C GLY A 358 6.09 5.32 -6.02
N GLN A 359 6.42 4.10 -6.45
CA GLN A 359 6.89 3.04 -5.53
C GLN A 359 8.16 3.45 -4.77
N VAL A 360 9.14 3.99 -5.46
CA VAL A 360 10.34 4.53 -4.81
C VAL A 360 9.99 5.77 -3.98
N GLY A 361 9.08 6.60 -4.50
CA GLY A 361 8.63 7.83 -3.85
C GLY A 361 7.95 7.57 -2.50
N SER A 362 7.06 6.57 -2.39
CA SER A 362 6.37 6.22 -1.15
C SER A 362 7.33 5.71 -0.08
N VAL A 363 8.25 4.81 -0.47
CA VAL A 363 9.29 4.29 0.42
C VAL A 363 10.19 5.42 0.91
N MET A 364 10.61 6.33 0.02
CA MET A 364 11.43 7.50 0.40
C MET A 364 10.65 8.49 1.27
N ALA A 365 9.36 8.73 1.01
CA ALA A 365 8.53 9.58 1.86
C ALA A 365 8.43 9.01 3.28
N ALA A 366 8.19 7.71 3.43
CA ALA A 366 8.22 7.03 4.72
C ALA A 366 9.59 7.18 5.39
N ALA A 367 10.66 6.88 4.68
CA ALA A 367 12.04 6.94 5.19
C ALA A 367 12.41 8.34 5.68
N VAL A 368 12.05 9.39 4.93
CA VAL A 368 12.28 10.80 5.31
C VAL A 368 11.47 11.16 6.54
N MET A 369 10.18 10.82 6.61
CA MET A 369 9.35 11.07 7.79
C MET A 369 9.93 10.42 9.04
N LEU A 370 10.37 9.16 8.95
CA LEU A 370 10.99 8.45 10.07
C LEU A 370 12.31 9.11 10.50
N SER A 371 13.15 9.51 9.54
CA SER A 371 14.40 10.20 9.83
C SER A 371 14.17 11.57 10.50
N VAL A 372 13.14 12.30 10.08
CA VAL A 372 12.73 13.57 10.71
C VAL A 372 12.24 13.35 12.13
N LEU A 373 11.34 12.37 12.36
CA LEU A 373 10.84 12.06 13.70
C LEU A 373 11.97 11.70 14.67
N LYS A 374 12.95 10.93 14.20
CA LYS A 374 14.12 10.58 15.00
C LYS A 374 15.01 11.80 15.26
N GLY A 375 15.24 12.65 14.26
CA GLY A 375 15.98 13.91 14.43
C GLY A 375 15.31 14.87 15.44
N MET A 376 13.99 14.82 15.54
CA MET A 376 13.20 15.58 16.53
C MET A 376 13.20 14.94 17.94
N GLY A 377 13.80 13.74 18.12
CA GLY A 377 13.78 13.00 19.38
C GLY A 377 12.39 12.47 19.78
N ILE A 378 11.49 12.31 18.81
CA ILE A 378 10.13 11.79 19.06
C ILE A 378 10.12 10.26 19.09
N ILE A 379 11.10 9.66 18.40
CA ILE A 379 11.32 8.21 18.31
C ILE A 379 12.79 7.85 18.53
#